data_31df23734538ce040b51ba6995e480c9
#
_entry.id   31df23734538ce040b51ba6995e480c9
#
_cell.length_a   1.000
_cell.length_b   1.000
_cell.length_c   1.000
_cell.angle_alpha   90.00
_cell.angle_beta   90.00
_cell.angle_gamma   90.00
#
_symmetry.space_group_name_H-M   'P 1'
#
loop_
_entity.id
_entity.type
_entity.pdbx_description
1 polymer ?
#
loop_
_entity_poly.entity_id
_entity_poly.type
_entity_poly.pdbx_seq_one_letter_code
_entity_poly.pdbx_strand_id
1 'polypeptide(L)'
;MSEYDEVARRFEEFSSKTLFHERPWLEYLEATGKGKPEVLALRDEAGDTPAYHIWLTRRIGPVKVMGSPLPGWTTNFMGPLMGADTDLDSVLVSLKRYMWRNGYLYAELKNQALDENKMLAHGFQPVRDVTAVLQIAPTEEETWSKLKSTARNRVRKAQKSLVAEATTDMDMIDEYYELIVERYREQGMSFPFSVERLKTLARCLLPHGRLLLVKVIHEGELAAAGLFPHDERTIYYFGGASKRSLTKLCPNELMHWTAISHAVEQGIGSYDLCGTSQFKRKFGATNEEVITWCYSPVPGLLLARTALIRLHWARLRLLHRLKSWMGGKK
;
A
#
# COMPACT_ATOMS: atom_id res chain seq x y z
N MET A 1 -4.85 -29.11 6.83
CA MET A 1 -3.90 -28.01 6.52
C MET A 1 -4.59 -27.14 5.46
N SER A 2 -4.67 -25.83 5.69
CA SER A 2 -5.31 -24.94 4.71
C SER A 2 -4.38 -24.72 3.49
N GLU A 3 -4.96 -24.41 2.32
CA GLU A 3 -4.16 -24.01 1.13
C GLU A 3 -3.24 -22.82 1.45
N TYR A 4 -3.68 -21.92 2.33
CA TYR A 4 -2.83 -20.82 2.79
C TYR A 4 -1.60 -21.32 3.57
N ASP A 5 -1.73 -22.31 4.43
CA ASP A 5 -0.59 -22.84 5.21
C ASP A 5 0.42 -23.56 4.29
N GLU A 6 -0.04 -24.09 3.17
CA GLU A 6 0.82 -24.68 2.14
C GLU A 6 1.67 -23.59 1.45
N VAL A 7 1.04 -22.54 0.92
CA VAL A 7 1.76 -21.46 0.24
C VAL A 7 2.66 -20.67 1.18
N ALA A 8 2.22 -20.46 2.44
CA ALA A 8 3.01 -19.71 3.43
C ALA A 8 4.36 -20.36 3.73
N ARG A 9 4.44 -21.71 3.70
CA ARG A 9 5.72 -22.44 3.86
C ARG A 9 6.68 -22.27 2.69
N ARG A 10 6.15 -21.85 1.54
CA ARG A 10 6.91 -21.67 0.30
C ARG A 10 7.17 -20.20 -0.03
N PHE A 11 6.85 -19.25 0.87
CA PHE A 11 7.00 -17.81 0.60
C PHE A 11 8.41 -17.40 0.18
N GLU A 12 9.44 -18.06 0.72
CA GLU A 12 10.83 -17.78 0.38
C GLU A 12 11.21 -18.17 -1.06
N GLU A 13 10.43 -19.05 -1.70
CA GLU A 13 10.62 -19.44 -3.10
C GLU A 13 10.14 -18.35 -4.07
N PHE A 14 9.34 -17.39 -3.60
CA PHE A 14 8.68 -16.40 -4.45
C PHE A 14 9.31 -15.00 -4.28
N SER A 15 10.06 -14.57 -5.27
CA SER A 15 10.65 -13.21 -5.29
C SER A 15 9.58 -12.10 -5.29
N SER A 16 8.39 -12.40 -5.80
CA SER A 16 7.23 -11.50 -5.85
C SER A 16 6.43 -11.42 -4.55
N LYS A 17 6.79 -12.19 -3.50
CA LYS A 17 6.16 -12.13 -2.18
C LYS A 17 6.36 -10.75 -1.56
N THR A 18 5.30 -10.22 -0.97
CA THR A 18 5.29 -8.95 -0.21
C THR A 18 4.51 -9.13 1.09
N LEU A 19 4.58 -8.14 1.99
CA LEU A 19 3.73 -8.04 3.19
C LEU A 19 2.25 -8.37 2.90
N PHE A 20 1.77 -7.95 1.74
CA PHE A 20 0.35 -8.02 1.38
C PHE A 20 -0.15 -9.44 1.10
N HIS A 21 0.74 -10.43 1.00
CA HIS A 21 0.41 -11.86 0.93
C HIS A 21 0.37 -12.52 2.30
N GLU A 22 0.90 -11.87 3.34
CA GLU A 22 1.00 -12.45 4.67
C GLU A 22 -0.34 -12.46 5.41
N ARG A 23 -0.53 -13.45 6.28
CA ARG A 23 -1.76 -13.65 7.06
C ARG A 23 -2.20 -12.40 7.83
N PRO A 24 -1.31 -11.67 8.54
CA PRO A 24 -1.71 -10.48 9.28
C PRO A 24 -2.36 -9.41 8.40
N TRP A 25 -1.87 -9.22 7.16
CA TRP A 25 -2.45 -8.27 6.23
C TRP A 25 -3.82 -8.74 5.70
N LEU A 26 -3.95 -10.02 5.40
CA LEU A 26 -5.21 -10.60 4.90
C LEU A 26 -6.30 -10.52 5.99
N GLU A 27 -5.95 -10.80 7.25
CA GLU A 27 -6.85 -10.65 8.41
C GLU A 27 -7.29 -9.19 8.59
N TYR A 28 -6.38 -8.23 8.45
CA TYR A 28 -6.73 -6.81 8.44
C TYR A 28 -7.73 -6.46 7.34
N LEU A 29 -7.53 -6.95 6.12
CA LEU A 29 -8.43 -6.69 4.99
C LEU A 29 -9.81 -7.32 5.24
N GLU A 30 -9.86 -8.55 5.73
CA GLU A 30 -11.12 -9.25 6.06
C GLU A 30 -11.85 -8.53 7.19
N ALA A 31 -11.19 -8.22 8.30
CA ALA A 31 -11.76 -7.52 9.46
C ALA A 31 -12.27 -6.12 9.12
N THR A 32 -11.70 -5.48 8.09
CA THR A 32 -12.17 -4.17 7.60
C THR A 32 -13.18 -4.25 6.45
N GLY A 33 -13.75 -5.43 6.22
CA GLY A 33 -14.83 -5.65 5.25
C GLY A 33 -14.40 -5.49 3.78
N LYS A 34 -13.12 -5.77 3.47
CA LYS A 34 -12.62 -5.68 2.09
C LYS A 34 -12.97 -6.89 1.25
N GLY A 35 -13.24 -8.01 1.87
CA GLY A 35 -13.60 -9.27 1.24
C GLY A 35 -13.10 -10.44 2.08
N LYS A 36 -13.36 -11.66 1.59
CA LYS A 36 -12.84 -12.89 2.19
C LYS A 36 -11.59 -13.32 1.43
N PRO A 37 -10.48 -13.61 2.12
CA PRO A 37 -9.28 -14.13 1.49
C PRO A 37 -9.53 -15.52 0.89
N GLU A 38 -9.05 -15.73 -0.31
CA GLU A 38 -9.03 -17.02 -0.99
C GLU A 38 -7.63 -17.27 -1.57
N VAL A 39 -7.24 -18.52 -1.61
CA VAL A 39 -5.97 -18.98 -2.20
C VAL A 39 -6.29 -19.99 -3.28
N LEU A 40 -5.58 -19.93 -4.38
CA LEU A 40 -5.66 -20.89 -5.48
C LEU A 40 -4.26 -21.35 -5.84
N ALA A 41 -4.05 -22.66 -5.78
CA ALA A 41 -2.92 -23.29 -6.40
C ALA A 41 -3.14 -23.33 -7.93
N LEU A 42 -2.28 -22.65 -8.66
CA LEU A 42 -2.33 -22.59 -10.13
C LEU A 42 -1.46 -23.73 -10.67
N ARG A 43 -2.10 -24.83 -11.07
CA ARG A 43 -1.42 -26.03 -11.58
C ARG A 43 -1.14 -25.87 -13.06
N ASP A 44 0.04 -26.31 -13.48
CA ASP A 44 0.39 -26.45 -14.89
C ASP A 44 -0.23 -27.72 -15.52
N GLU A 45 0.10 -27.98 -16.77
CA GLU A 45 -0.41 -29.19 -17.50
C GLU A 45 0.17 -30.47 -16.94
N ALA A 46 1.35 -30.45 -16.35
CA ALA A 46 1.98 -31.59 -15.70
C ALA A 46 1.41 -31.89 -14.31
N GLY A 47 0.61 -30.97 -13.75
CA GLY A 47 -0.01 -31.09 -12.45
C GLY A 47 0.83 -30.53 -11.31
N ASP A 48 2.01 -29.98 -11.61
CA ASP A 48 2.83 -29.26 -10.65
C ASP A 48 2.18 -27.92 -10.26
N THR A 49 2.57 -27.39 -9.11
CA THR A 49 2.04 -26.10 -8.62
C THR A 49 3.12 -25.03 -8.69
N PRO A 50 3.37 -24.45 -9.89
CA PRO A 50 4.41 -23.46 -10.08
C PRO A 50 4.03 -22.10 -9.50
N ALA A 51 2.74 -21.86 -9.21
CA ALA A 51 2.26 -20.58 -8.73
C ALA A 51 1.06 -20.71 -7.79
N TYR A 52 0.91 -19.73 -6.94
CA TYR A 52 -0.28 -19.52 -6.12
C TYR A 52 -0.84 -18.12 -6.38
N HIS A 53 -2.16 -17.99 -6.33
CA HIS A 53 -2.81 -16.71 -6.37
C HIS A 53 -3.58 -16.48 -5.08
N ILE A 54 -3.31 -15.36 -4.41
CA ILE A 54 -3.99 -14.91 -3.20
C ILE A 54 -4.80 -13.67 -3.57
N TRP A 55 -6.10 -13.71 -3.30
CA TRP A 55 -7.00 -12.57 -3.55
C TRP A 55 -8.10 -12.49 -2.50
N LEU A 56 -8.85 -11.39 -2.53
CA LEU A 56 -10.09 -11.28 -1.77
C LEU A 56 -11.27 -11.24 -2.72
N THR A 57 -12.26 -12.09 -2.41
CA THR A 57 -13.52 -12.11 -3.14
C THR A 57 -14.45 -11.03 -2.60
N ARG A 58 -15.06 -10.29 -3.52
CA ARG A 58 -16.10 -9.31 -3.20
C ARG A 58 -17.21 -9.35 -4.24
N ARG A 59 -18.43 -8.90 -3.82
CA ARG A 59 -19.51 -8.59 -4.74
C ARG A 59 -19.70 -7.07 -4.84
N ILE A 60 -19.88 -6.57 -6.06
CA ILE A 60 -20.24 -5.18 -6.36
C ILE A 60 -21.55 -5.25 -7.13
N GLY A 61 -22.67 -5.06 -6.42
CA GLY A 61 -23.99 -5.41 -6.94
C GLY A 61 -24.05 -6.91 -7.30
N PRO A 62 -24.49 -7.26 -8.51
CA PRO A 62 -24.56 -8.65 -8.97
C PRO A 62 -23.16 -9.22 -9.37
N VAL A 63 -22.16 -8.37 -9.53
CA VAL A 63 -20.85 -8.74 -10.10
C VAL A 63 -19.94 -9.33 -9.01
N LYS A 64 -19.51 -10.57 -9.19
CA LYS A 64 -18.47 -11.21 -8.38
C LYS A 64 -17.10 -10.78 -8.91
N VAL A 65 -16.27 -10.19 -8.05
CA VAL A 65 -14.96 -9.64 -8.42
C VAL A 65 -13.85 -10.26 -7.61
N MET A 66 -12.69 -10.35 -8.22
CA MET A 66 -11.44 -10.84 -7.65
C MET A 66 -10.48 -9.66 -7.53
N GLY A 67 -10.02 -9.38 -6.32
CA GLY A 67 -9.10 -8.27 -6.03
C GLY A 67 -7.77 -8.74 -5.46
N SER A 68 -6.70 -8.37 -6.18
CA SER A 68 -5.35 -8.69 -5.75
C SER A 68 -4.37 -7.55 -6.09
N PRO A 69 -4.55 -6.37 -5.47
CA PRO A 69 -5.69 -5.88 -4.68
C PRO A 69 -6.77 -5.17 -5.52
N LEU A 70 -7.89 -4.75 -4.89
CA LEU A 70 -8.82 -3.77 -5.45
C LEU A 70 -8.49 -2.35 -4.96
N PRO A 71 -8.92 -1.30 -5.68
CA PRO A 71 -8.73 0.08 -5.29
C PRO A 71 -9.31 0.40 -3.90
N GLY A 72 -8.62 1.26 -3.15
CA GLY A 72 -9.04 1.71 -1.82
C GLY A 72 -8.75 0.74 -0.67
N TRP A 73 -7.98 -0.33 -0.93
CA TRP A 73 -7.54 -1.25 0.13
C TRP A 73 -6.25 -0.83 0.82
N THR A 74 -5.58 0.22 0.31
CA THR A 74 -4.26 0.64 0.79
C THR A 74 -3.19 -0.45 0.69
N THR A 75 -3.39 -1.39 -0.22
CA THR A 75 -2.51 -2.51 -0.54
C THR A 75 -1.76 -2.17 -1.81
N ASN A 76 -0.43 -2.16 -1.76
CA ASN A 76 0.36 -1.72 -2.91
C ASN A 76 0.55 -2.82 -3.93
N PHE A 77 0.88 -4.03 -3.48
CA PHE A 77 1.21 -5.13 -4.37
C PHE A 77 0.61 -6.44 -3.86
N MET A 78 -0.15 -7.09 -4.72
CA MET A 78 -0.57 -8.49 -4.61
C MET A 78 -0.54 -9.07 -6.02
N GLY A 79 -0.95 -10.31 -6.18
CA GLY A 79 -0.99 -10.96 -7.47
C GLY A 79 -0.45 -12.38 -7.34
N PRO A 80 -0.20 -13.06 -8.44
CA PRO A 80 0.31 -14.43 -8.35
C PRO A 80 1.72 -14.44 -7.75
N LEU A 81 1.93 -15.38 -6.85
CA LEU A 81 3.24 -15.79 -6.38
C LEU A 81 3.76 -16.84 -7.34
N MET A 82 4.87 -16.58 -8.00
CA MET A 82 5.42 -17.42 -9.06
C MET A 82 6.87 -17.79 -8.75
N GLY A 83 7.24 -19.04 -8.94
CA GLY A 83 8.63 -19.48 -8.94
C GLY A 83 9.42 -18.89 -10.13
N ALA A 84 10.75 -18.99 -10.08
CA ALA A 84 11.62 -18.40 -11.10
C ALA A 84 11.35 -18.93 -12.51
N ASP A 85 11.04 -20.22 -12.62
CA ASP A 85 10.82 -20.91 -13.90
C ASP A 85 9.33 -21.02 -14.28
N THR A 86 8.46 -20.27 -13.59
CA THR A 86 7.01 -20.33 -13.84
C THR A 86 6.65 -19.70 -15.16
N ASP A 87 5.96 -20.45 -16.03
CA ASP A 87 5.39 -19.90 -17.26
C ASP A 87 4.14 -19.05 -16.96
N LEU A 88 4.27 -17.74 -17.16
CA LEU A 88 3.17 -16.80 -16.92
C LEU A 88 1.95 -17.07 -17.82
N ASP A 89 2.13 -17.54 -19.06
CA ASP A 89 1.01 -17.84 -19.96
C ASP A 89 0.13 -18.94 -19.39
N SER A 90 0.73 -20.03 -18.89
CA SER A 90 0.01 -21.13 -18.21
C SER A 90 -0.73 -20.64 -16.96
N VAL A 91 -0.11 -19.79 -16.16
CA VAL A 91 -0.74 -19.17 -14.97
C VAL A 91 -1.97 -18.36 -15.37
N LEU A 92 -1.86 -17.50 -16.39
CA LEU A 92 -2.96 -16.64 -16.84
C LEU A 92 -4.10 -17.44 -17.47
N VAL A 93 -3.80 -18.52 -18.22
CA VAL A 93 -4.82 -19.45 -18.73
C VAL A 93 -5.58 -20.12 -17.59
N SER A 94 -4.85 -20.64 -16.59
CA SER A 94 -5.45 -21.28 -15.42
C SER A 94 -6.31 -20.33 -14.61
N LEU A 95 -5.84 -19.09 -14.38
CA LEU A 95 -6.59 -18.04 -13.69
C LEU A 95 -7.90 -17.70 -14.43
N LYS A 96 -7.83 -17.48 -15.75
CA LYS A 96 -9.03 -17.19 -16.56
C LYS A 96 -10.04 -18.34 -16.56
N ARG A 97 -9.56 -19.59 -16.63
CA ARG A 97 -10.40 -20.79 -16.52
C ARG A 97 -11.09 -20.88 -15.15
N TYR A 98 -10.35 -20.58 -14.08
CA TYR A 98 -10.90 -20.52 -12.72
C TYR A 98 -11.97 -19.42 -12.59
N MET A 99 -11.70 -18.23 -13.09
CA MET A 99 -12.65 -17.11 -13.10
C MET A 99 -13.96 -17.51 -13.79
N TRP A 100 -13.86 -18.09 -14.97
CA TRP A 100 -15.03 -18.55 -15.74
C TRP A 100 -15.86 -19.59 -14.97
N ARG A 101 -15.21 -20.61 -14.45
CA ARG A 101 -15.89 -21.71 -13.70
C ARG A 101 -16.58 -21.23 -12.43
N ASN A 102 -16.07 -20.18 -11.78
CA ASN A 102 -16.55 -19.69 -10.51
C ASN A 102 -17.37 -18.37 -10.62
N GLY A 103 -17.68 -17.94 -11.84
CA GLY A 103 -18.52 -16.77 -12.10
C GLY A 103 -17.89 -15.44 -11.71
N TYR A 104 -16.57 -15.33 -11.76
CA TYR A 104 -15.88 -14.05 -11.59
C TYR A 104 -15.96 -13.26 -12.91
N LEU A 105 -16.52 -12.08 -12.84
CA LEU A 105 -16.69 -11.21 -14.01
C LEU A 105 -15.63 -10.10 -14.10
N TYR A 106 -14.81 -9.95 -13.08
CA TYR A 106 -13.76 -8.95 -13.04
C TYR A 106 -12.62 -9.37 -12.12
N ALA A 107 -11.38 -9.06 -12.53
CA ALA A 107 -10.16 -9.21 -11.72
C ALA A 107 -9.25 -8.00 -11.84
N GLU A 108 -8.58 -7.65 -10.74
CA GLU A 108 -7.43 -6.76 -10.70
C GLU A 108 -6.23 -7.48 -10.10
N LEU A 109 -5.07 -7.37 -10.76
CA LEU A 109 -3.79 -7.90 -10.32
C LEU A 109 -2.78 -6.76 -10.28
N LYS A 110 -1.98 -6.67 -9.23
CA LYS A 110 -0.95 -5.66 -9.12
C LYS A 110 0.33 -6.28 -8.56
N ASN A 111 1.23 -6.63 -9.46
CA ASN A 111 2.51 -7.24 -9.14
C ASN A 111 3.56 -6.76 -10.15
N GLN A 112 4.75 -6.42 -9.68
CA GLN A 112 5.84 -5.91 -10.52
C GLN A 112 6.48 -7.00 -11.42
N ALA A 113 6.32 -8.28 -11.08
CA ALA A 113 6.91 -9.40 -11.82
C ALA A 113 6.10 -9.84 -13.06
N LEU A 114 4.99 -9.14 -13.40
CA LEU A 114 4.14 -9.52 -14.53
C LEU A 114 4.64 -8.92 -15.84
N ASP A 115 5.00 -9.77 -16.79
CA ASP A 115 5.43 -9.36 -18.14
C ASP A 115 4.27 -8.67 -18.89
N GLU A 116 4.52 -7.44 -19.35
CA GLU A 116 3.51 -6.61 -20.00
C GLU A 116 2.99 -7.21 -21.29
N ASN A 117 3.86 -7.76 -22.14
CA ASN A 117 3.46 -8.30 -23.44
C ASN A 117 2.56 -9.52 -23.24
N LYS A 118 2.89 -10.41 -22.32
CA LYS A 118 2.08 -11.57 -21.96
C LYS A 118 0.73 -11.15 -21.39
N MET A 119 0.71 -10.17 -20.46
CA MET A 119 -0.54 -9.65 -19.90
C MET A 119 -1.47 -9.09 -20.98
N LEU A 120 -0.94 -8.27 -21.90
CA LEU A 120 -1.69 -7.72 -23.03
C LEU A 120 -2.21 -8.83 -23.97
N ALA A 121 -1.37 -9.81 -24.33
CA ALA A 121 -1.74 -10.95 -25.17
C ALA A 121 -2.90 -11.77 -24.56
N HIS A 122 -2.97 -11.85 -23.23
CA HIS A 122 -4.05 -12.52 -22.51
C HIS A 122 -5.29 -11.63 -22.28
N GLY A 123 -5.32 -10.40 -22.82
CA GLY A 123 -6.47 -9.49 -22.78
C GLY A 123 -6.59 -8.68 -21.48
N PHE A 124 -5.55 -8.64 -20.65
CA PHE A 124 -5.49 -7.73 -19.52
C PHE A 124 -5.23 -6.31 -20.01
N GLN A 125 -5.82 -5.33 -19.33
CA GLN A 125 -5.65 -3.91 -19.63
C GLN A 125 -4.88 -3.22 -18.50
N PRO A 126 -3.83 -2.45 -18.80
CA PRO A 126 -3.03 -1.77 -17.80
C PRO A 126 -3.72 -0.49 -17.30
N VAL A 127 -3.67 -0.27 -16.00
CA VAL A 127 -3.88 1.03 -15.36
C VAL A 127 -2.57 1.42 -14.71
N ARG A 128 -1.90 2.42 -15.28
CA ARG A 128 -0.58 2.87 -14.85
C ARG A 128 -0.69 3.92 -13.76
N ASP A 129 0.17 3.80 -12.76
CA ASP A 129 0.36 4.75 -11.68
C ASP A 129 1.86 4.86 -11.38
N VAL A 130 2.24 5.73 -10.46
CA VAL A 130 3.64 5.95 -10.08
C VAL A 130 3.76 6.03 -8.57
N THR A 131 4.72 5.28 -8.02
CA THR A 131 5.14 5.43 -6.62
C THR A 131 6.54 6.00 -6.52
N ALA A 132 6.92 6.49 -5.35
CA ALA A 132 8.27 6.95 -5.06
C ALA A 132 8.96 5.96 -4.12
N VAL A 133 10.06 5.35 -4.56
CA VAL A 133 10.80 4.35 -3.81
C VAL A 133 12.20 4.84 -3.51
N LEU A 134 12.62 4.75 -2.24
CA LEU A 134 14.00 4.93 -1.82
C LEU A 134 14.67 3.57 -1.66
N GLN A 135 15.75 3.34 -2.38
CA GLN A 135 16.62 2.18 -2.15
C GLN A 135 17.50 2.46 -0.93
N ILE A 136 17.26 1.72 0.14
CA ILE A 136 17.98 1.81 1.41
C ILE A 136 19.32 1.09 1.25
N ALA A 137 20.39 1.72 1.70
CA ALA A 137 21.72 1.11 1.72
C ALA A 137 21.93 0.31 3.02
N PRO A 138 22.93 -0.58 3.07
CA PRO A 138 23.22 -1.39 4.26
C PRO A 138 23.56 -0.58 5.52
N THR A 139 24.01 0.66 5.36
CA THR A 139 24.38 1.55 6.50
C THR A 139 23.57 2.85 6.51
N GLU A 140 23.44 3.44 7.70
CA GLU A 140 22.81 4.74 7.85
C GLU A 140 23.57 5.84 7.10
N GLU A 141 24.91 5.84 7.15
CA GLU A 141 25.74 6.85 6.49
C GLU A 141 25.52 6.84 4.98
N GLU A 142 25.52 5.64 4.37
CA GLU A 142 25.28 5.51 2.94
C GLU A 142 23.85 5.94 2.57
N THR A 143 22.87 5.52 3.36
CA THR A 143 21.46 5.92 3.15
C THR A 143 21.28 7.42 3.35
N TRP A 144 21.89 8.00 4.38
CA TRP A 144 21.90 9.45 4.61
C TRP A 144 22.49 10.23 3.45
N SER A 145 23.54 9.71 2.81
CA SER A 145 24.18 10.35 1.66
C SER A 145 23.24 10.46 0.45
N LYS A 146 22.31 9.50 0.27
CA LYS A 146 21.29 9.50 -0.79
C LYS A 146 20.22 10.58 -0.61
N LEU A 147 19.97 11.04 0.63
CA LEU A 147 19.03 12.11 0.89
C LEU A 147 19.53 13.43 0.28
N LYS A 148 18.61 14.22 -0.29
CA LYS A 148 18.95 15.58 -0.73
C LYS A 148 19.37 16.44 0.47
N SER A 149 20.26 17.40 0.23
CA SER A 149 20.74 18.33 1.28
C SER A 149 19.61 19.01 2.05
N THR A 150 18.51 19.33 1.35
CA THR A 150 17.31 19.93 1.96
C THR A 150 16.67 19.01 3.00
N ALA A 151 16.58 17.68 2.75
CA ALA A 151 16.06 16.73 3.73
C ALA A 151 17.01 16.61 4.92
N ARG A 152 18.32 16.40 4.65
CA ARG A 152 19.35 16.29 5.71
C ARG A 152 19.35 17.50 6.65
N ASN A 153 19.28 18.72 6.08
CA ASN A 153 19.25 19.94 6.89
C ASN A 153 17.98 20.05 7.74
N ARG A 154 16.84 19.58 7.23
CA ARG A 154 15.58 19.59 7.98
C ARG A 154 15.57 18.54 9.08
N VAL A 155 16.08 17.33 8.84
CA VAL A 155 16.26 16.32 9.89
C VAL A 155 17.18 16.85 11.00
N ARG A 156 18.37 17.40 10.66
CA ARG A 156 19.26 18.01 11.66
C ARG A 156 18.61 19.16 12.43
N LYS A 157 17.77 19.96 11.76
CA LYS A 157 17.00 21.00 12.43
C LYS A 157 16.02 20.40 13.42
N ALA A 158 15.28 19.37 13.03
CA ALA A 158 14.30 18.71 13.87
C ALA A 158 14.94 18.09 15.11
N GLN A 159 16.07 17.40 14.97
CA GLN A 159 16.82 16.77 16.06
C GLN A 159 17.29 17.73 17.16
N LYS A 160 17.28 19.04 16.92
CA LYS A 160 17.66 20.05 17.95
C LYS A 160 16.59 20.26 19.01
N SER A 161 15.32 19.97 18.71
CA SER A 161 14.18 20.29 19.57
C SER A 161 13.09 19.21 19.60
N LEU A 162 13.24 18.16 18.80
CA LEU A 162 12.27 17.07 18.71
C LEU A 162 12.96 15.74 19.03
N VAL A 163 12.23 14.87 19.70
CA VAL A 163 12.62 13.47 19.92
C VAL A 163 11.70 12.57 19.11
N ALA A 164 12.26 11.63 18.35
CA ALA A 164 11.48 10.64 17.62
C ALA A 164 11.80 9.24 18.13
N GLU A 165 10.79 8.43 18.27
CA GLU A 165 10.94 7.07 18.76
C GLU A 165 9.98 6.10 18.06
N ALA A 166 10.42 4.86 17.90
CA ALA A 166 9.58 3.73 17.56
C ALA A 166 8.75 3.30 18.78
N THR A 167 7.50 2.93 18.58
CA THR A 167 6.63 2.50 19.67
C THR A 167 5.70 1.37 19.23
N THR A 168 5.22 0.59 20.19
CA THR A 168 4.14 -0.38 20.03
C THR A 168 2.88 0.06 20.76
N ASP A 169 2.88 1.26 21.33
CA ASP A 169 1.76 1.82 22.09
C ASP A 169 0.59 2.13 21.15
N MET A 170 -0.52 1.44 21.40
CA MET A 170 -1.76 1.57 20.63
C MET A 170 -2.45 2.91 20.86
N ASP A 171 -2.24 3.57 21.99
CA ASP A 171 -2.86 4.86 22.30
C ASP A 171 -2.35 5.96 21.36
N MET A 172 -1.12 5.84 20.85
CA MET A 172 -0.61 6.71 19.79
C MET A 172 -1.54 6.79 18.58
N ILE A 173 -2.31 5.73 18.29
CA ILE A 173 -3.22 5.71 17.12
C ILE A 173 -4.37 6.69 17.29
N ASP A 174 -4.88 6.88 18.51
CA ASP A 174 -5.92 7.86 18.79
C ASP A 174 -5.38 9.29 18.58
N GLU A 175 -4.21 9.59 19.11
CA GLU A 175 -3.54 10.89 18.94
C GLU A 175 -3.22 11.14 17.44
N TYR A 176 -2.69 10.14 16.74
CA TYR A 176 -2.47 10.22 15.29
C TYR A 176 -3.76 10.50 14.54
N TYR A 177 -4.85 9.82 14.94
CA TYR A 177 -6.15 9.99 14.28
C TYR A 177 -6.67 11.43 14.42
N GLU A 178 -6.52 12.04 15.58
CA GLU A 178 -6.87 13.44 15.78
C GLU A 178 -6.07 14.36 14.85
N LEU A 179 -4.75 14.18 14.78
CA LEU A 179 -3.87 14.98 13.91
C LEU A 179 -4.25 14.84 12.43
N ILE A 180 -4.52 13.62 11.94
CA ILE A 180 -4.82 13.41 10.52
C ILE A 180 -6.22 13.93 10.15
N VAL A 181 -7.20 13.79 11.04
CA VAL A 181 -8.56 14.32 10.84
C VAL A 181 -8.53 15.85 10.80
N GLU A 182 -7.80 16.50 11.72
CA GLU A 182 -7.63 17.96 11.72
C GLU A 182 -6.99 18.42 10.40
N ARG A 183 -5.93 17.76 9.95
CA ARG A 183 -5.25 18.08 8.71
C ARG A 183 -6.16 17.97 7.49
N TYR A 184 -6.99 16.92 7.41
CA TYR A 184 -7.97 16.76 6.33
C TYR A 184 -9.06 17.83 6.38
N ARG A 185 -9.53 18.19 7.59
CA ARG A 185 -10.52 19.26 7.80
C ARG A 185 -9.98 20.61 7.32
N GLU A 186 -8.73 20.93 7.60
CA GLU A 186 -8.08 22.16 7.11
C GLU A 186 -8.02 22.24 5.58
N GLN A 187 -7.96 21.09 4.91
CA GLN A 187 -7.98 20.99 3.45
C GLN A 187 -9.41 20.93 2.87
N GLY A 188 -10.44 21.09 3.70
CA GLY A 188 -11.85 20.97 3.28
C GLY A 188 -12.27 19.54 2.94
N MET A 189 -11.55 18.55 3.40
CA MET A 189 -11.79 17.13 3.15
C MET A 189 -12.15 16.38 4.44
N SER A 190 -12.71 15.18 4.29
CA SER A 190 -12.89 14.23 5.39
C SER A 190 -11.87 13.11 5.25
N PHE A 191 -11.26 12.72 6.37
CA PHE A 191 -10.37 11.57 6.38
C PHE A 191 -11.19 10.28 6.09
N PRO A 192 -10.79 9.44 5.12
CA PRO A 192 -11.63 8.36 4.64
C PRO A 192 -11.65 7.10 5.53
N PHE A 193 -10.83 7.07 6.58
CA PHE A 193 -10.72 5.92 7.47
C PHE A 193 -11.22 6.27 8.86
N SER A 194 -11.82 5.28 9.55
CA SER A 194 -12.14 5.39 10.96
C SER A 194 -10.92 5.07 11.82
N VAL A 195 -10.91 5.56 13.06
CA VAL A 195 -9.88 5.19 14.05
C VAL A 195 -9.84 3.68 14.26
N GLU A 196 -11.00 3.02 14.27
CA GLU A 196 -11.10 1.58 14.43
C GLU A 196 -10.42 0.79 13.30
N ARG A 197 -10.45 1.31 12.07
CA ARG A 197 -9.70 0.72 10.97
C ARG A 197 -8.18 0.77 11.21
N LEU A 198 -7.68 1.86 11.77
CA LEU A 198 -6.25 2.01 12.09
C LEU A 198 -5.85 1.12 13.28
N LYS A 199 -6.70 1.04 14.31
CA LYS A 199 -6.51 0.11 15.42
C LYS A 199 -6.54 -1.36 14.98
N THR A 200 -7.42 -1.69 14.04
CA THR A 200 -7.47 -3.04 13.45
C THR A 200 -6.17 -3.36 12.69
N LEU A 201 -5.63 -2.39 11.92
CA LEU A 201 -4.32 -2.55 11.29
C LEU A 201 -3.24 -2.90 12.31
N ALA A 202 -3.17 -2.13 13.39
CA ALA A 202 -2.16 -2.35 14.42
C ALA A 202 -2.36 -3.68 15.17
N ARG A 203 -3.60 -4.03 15.54
CA ARG A 203 -3.90 -5.32 16.17
C ARG A 203 -3.50 -6.53 15.33
N CYS A 204 -3.65 -6.43 14.00
CA CYS A 204 -3.26 -7.51 13.11
C CYS A 204 -1.74 -7.58 12.88
N LEU A 205 -1.06 -6.44 12.77
CA LEU A 205 0.33 -6.41 12.30
C LEU A 205 1.38 -6.34 13.41
N LEU A 206 1.13 -5.58 14.51
CA LEU A 206 2.10 -5.41 15.60
C LEU A 206 2.55 -6.73 16.25
N PRO A 207 1.65 -7.69 16.57
CA PRO A 207 2.07 -8.96 17.18
C PRO A 207 3.02 -9.78 16.32
N HIS A 208 3.06 -9.51 15.02
CA HIS A 208 3.89 -10.21 14.04
C HIS A 208 5.15 -9.42 13.63
N GLY A 209 5.39 -8.26 14.26
CA GLY A 209 6.51 -7.39 13.88
C GLY A 209 6.40 -6.87 12.45
N ARG A 210 5.17 -6.60 11.96
CA ARG A 210 4.89 -6.16 10.59
C ARG A 210 4.40 -4.70 10.51
N LEU A 211 4.49 -3.97 11.61
CA LEU A 211 4.13 -2.55 11.67
C LEU A 211 5.10 -1.80 12.59
N LEU A 212 5.73 -0.78 12.04
CA LEU A 212 6.45 0.22 12.81
C LEU A 212 5.52 1.41 13.05
N LEU A 213 5.34 1.80 14.30
CA LEU A 213 4.73 3.05 14.70
C LEU A 213 5.84 4.03 15.09
N VAL A 214 5.79 5.25 14.59
CA VAL A 214 6.75 6.31 14.94
C VAL A 214 6.00 7.50 15.50
N LYS A 215 6.40 7.96 16.69
CA LYS A 215 5.96 9.23 17.27
C LYS A 215 7.13 10.22 17.35
N VAL A 216 6.82 11.49 17.14
CA VAL A 216 7.76 12.62 17.29
C VAL A 216 7.19 13.55 18.33
N ILE A 217 7.99 13.82 19.35
CA ILE A 217 7.59 14.58 20.55
C ILE A 217 8.32 15.94 20.58
N HIS A 218 7.61 16.97 20.98
CA HIS A 218 8.13 18.30 21.30
C HIS A 218 7.62 18.74 22.67
N GLU A 219 8.53 18.96 23.63
CA GLU A 219 8.18 19.43 24.99
C GLU A 219 7.06 18.59 25.65
N GLY A 220 7.10 17.27 25.47
CA GLY A 220 6.10 16.33 26.01
C GLY A 220 4.82 16.17 25.19
N GLU A 221 4.63 16.95 24.12
CA GLU A 221 3.47 16.84 23.25
C GLU A 221 3.77 16.12 21.93
N LEU A 222 2.79 15.38 21.38
CA LEU A 222 2.90 14.76 20.08
C LEU A 222 2.98 15.82 18.97
N ALA A 223 4.14 15.90 18.30
CA ALA A 223 4.39 16.79 17.16
C ALA A 223 4.06 16.17 15.82
N ALA A 224 4.32 14.87 15.66
CA ALA A 224 3.96 14.08 14.49
C ALA A 224 3.88 12.60 14.83
N ALA A 225 3.11 11.86 14.04
CA ALA A 225 3.03 10.41 14.12
C ALA A 225 2.85 9.78 12.73
N GLY A 226 3.32 8.53 12.57
CA GLY A 226 3.20 7.79 11.33
C GLY A 226 3.15 6.28 11.53
N LEU A 227 2.54 5.63 10.55
CA LEU A 227 2.35 4.18 10.48
C LEU A 227 3.09 3.64 9.26
N PHE A 228 3.94 2.63 9.48
CA PHE A 228 4.83 2.06 8.49
C PHE A 228 4.76 0.53 8.51
N PRO A 229 3.77 -0.09 7.84
CA PRO A 229 3.77 -1.53 7.64
C PRO A 229 5.02 -1.97 6.86
N HIS A 230 5.55 -3.16 7.16
CA HIS A 230 6.75 -3.67 6.49
C HIS A 230 6.81 -5.20 6.46
N ASP A 231 7.57 -5.70 5.52
CA ASP A 231 8.11 -7.06 5.50
C ASP A 231 9.64 -7.02 5.61
N GLU A 232 10.32 -8.11 5.28
CA GLU A 232 11.78 -8.21 5.34
C GLU A 232 12.49 -7.42 4.24
N ARG A 233 11.77 -6.98 3.19
CA ARG A 233 12.34 -6.35 1.99
C ARG A 233 11.95 -4.89 1.86
N THR A 234 10.73 -4.54 2.27
CA THR A 234 10.15 -3.21 2.01
C THR A 234 9.36 -2.68 3.20
N ILE A 235 9.64 -1.44 3.57
CA ILE A 235 8.81 -0.65 4.47
C ILE A 235 7.92 0.28 3.66
N TYR A 236 6.64 0.43 4.05
CA TYR A 236 5.63 1.19 3.32
C TYR A 236 5.15 2.38 4.15
N TYR A 237 5.08 3.56 3.56
CA TYR A 237 4.45 4.72 4.21
C TYR A 237 2.92 4.63 4.09
N PHE A 238 2.28 4.06 5.10
CA PHE A 238 0.82 3.95 5.13
C PHE A 238 0.15 5.30 5.38
N GLY A 239 0.71 6.11 6.27
CA GLY A 239 0.24 7.46 6.56
C GLY A 239 0.99 8.12 7.70
N GLY A 240 0.91 9.45 7.73
CA GLY A 240 1.48 10.27 8.80
C GLY A 240 0.87 11.66 8.83
N ALA A 241 0.87 12.24 10.01
CA ALA A 241 0.39 13.61 10.25
C ALA A 241 1.28 14.34 11.25
N SER A 242 1.24 15.67 11.22
CA SER A 242 1.96 16.53 12.17
C SER A 242 1.13 17.74 12.55
N LYS A 243 1.33 18.26 13.77
CA LYS A 243 0.75 19.53 14.22
C LYS A 243 1.21 20.66 13.30
N ARG A 244 0.27 21.45 12.80
CA ARG A 244 0.54 22.56 11.89
C ARG A 244 1.41 23.63 12.55
N SER A 245 1.17 23.94 13.82
CA SER A 245 1.95 24.89 14.60
C SER A 245 3.44 24.54 14.67
N LEU A 246 3.79 23.25 14.63
CA LEU A 246 5.14 22.73 14.76
C LEU A 246 5.81 22.39 13.40
N THR A 247 5.15 22.65 12.27
CA THR A 247 5.68 22.33 10.92
C THR A 247 7.05 22.99 10.65
N LYS A 248 7.31 24.17 11.23
CA LYS A 248 8.60 24.87 11.13
C LYS A 248 9.76 24.09 11.77
N LEU A 249 9.48 23.21 12.72
CA LEU A 249 10.47 22.33 13.38
C LEU A 249 10.78 21.08 12.55
N CYS A 250 10.06 20.84 11.45
CA CYS A 250 10.27 19.74 10.53
C CYS A 250 10.00 18.33 11.10
N PRO A 251 8.92 18.10 11.89
CA PRO A 251 8.67 16.82 12.53
C PRO A 251 8.44 15.68 11.55
N ASN A 252 7.84 15.95 10.38
CA ASN A 252 7.64 14.91 9.34
C ASN A 252 8.97 14.38 8.79
N GLU A 253 9.96 15.25 8.61
CA GLU A 253 11.27 14.83 8.14
C GLU A 253 11.97 13.92 9.14
N LEU A 254 11.87 14.21 10.43
CA LEU A 254 12.41 13.37 11.49
C LEU A 254 11.67 12.03 11.56
N MET A 255 10.34 12.03 11.49
CA MET A 255 9.51 10.83 11.46
C MET A 255 9.93 9.88 10.31
N HIS A 256 10.10 10.40 9.10
CA HIS A 256 10.53 9.59 7.96
C HIS A 256 11.98 9.09 8.13
N TRP A 257 12.86 9.92 8.69
CA TRP A 257 14.24 9.49 8.95
C TRP A 257 14.28 8.37 9.98
N THR A 258 13.52 8.47 11.06
CA THR A 258 13.40 7.39 12.06
C THR A 258 12.92 6.09 11.43
N ALA A 259 11.94 6.14 10.53
CA ALA A 259 11.49 4.96 9.80
C ALA A 259 12.58 4.38 8.86
N ILE A 260 13.39 5.24 8.24
CA ILE A 260 14.53 4.82 7.41
C ILE A 260 15.62 4.19 8.26
N SER A 261 16.00 4.80 9.40
CA SER A 261 17.00 4.24 10.32
C SER A 261 16.57 2.87 10.83
N HIS A 262 15.31 2.73 11.24
CA HIS A 262 14.74 1.43 11.63
C HIS A 262 14.84 0.40 10.49
N ALA A 263 14.55 0.79 9.26
CA ALA A 263 14.66 -0.12 8.12
C ALA A 263 16.12 -0.56 7.87
N VAL A 264 17.11 0.32 8.04
CA VAL A 264 18.52 -0.05 7.99
C VAL A 264 18.87 -1.06 9.08
N GLU A 265 18.46 -0.81 10.32
CA GLU A 265 18.70 -1.71 11.47
C GLU A 265 18.10 -3.11 11.25
N GLN A 266 16.95 -3.19 10.57
CA GLN A 266 16.27 -4.44 10.25
C GLN A 266 16.74 -5.08 8.94
N GLY A 267 17.70 -4.49 8.23
CA GLY A 267 18.18 -4.98 6.94
C GLY A 267 17.14 -4.85 5.79
N ILE A 268 16.13 -4.01 5.95
CA ILE A 268 15.10 -3.75 4.93
C ILE A 268 15.69 -2.85 3.84
N GLY A 269 15.72 -3.34 2.60
CA GLY A 269 16.42 -2.70 1.46
C GLY A 269 15.63 -1.64 0.71
N SER A 270 14.32 -1.47 0.97
CA SER A 270 13.46 -0.60 0.18
C SER A 270 12.45 0.16 1.05
N TYR A 271 12.20 1.43 0.72
CA TYR A 271 11.14 2.23 1.31
C TYR A 271 10.19 2.76 0.23
N ASP A 272 9.00 2.20 0.15
CA ASP A 272 7.92 2.71 -0.71
C ASP A 272 7.16 3.81 0.02
N LEU A 273 7.28 5.02 -0.49
CA LEU A 273 6.58 6.19 0.05
C LEU A 273 5.10 6.26 -0.38
N CYS A 274 4.59 5.27 -1.12
CA CYS A 274 3.18 5.13 -1.51
C CYS A 274 2.62 6.37 -2.23
N GLY A 275 3.07 6.55 -3.47
CA GLY A 275 2.72 7.68 -4.34
C GLY A 275 3.79 8.77 -4.38
N THR A 276 3.59 9.77 -5.24
CA THR A 276 4.60 10.79 -5.56
C THR A 276 4.22 12.16 -5.01
N SER A 277 5.19 12.87 -4.46
CA SER A 277 5.06 14.29 -4.12
C SER A 277 6.44 14.95 -4.05
N GLN A 278 6.48 16.28 -4.13
CA GLN A 278 7.73 17.02 -3.97
C GLN A 278 8.37 16.77 -2.61
N PHE A 279 7.56 16.58 -1.56
CA PHE A 279 8.04 16.22 -0.23
C PHE A 279 8.80 14.88 -0.25
N LYS A 280 8.27 13.86 -0.90
CA LYS A 280 8.85 12.52 -0.95
C LYS A 280 10.18 12.46 -1.73
N ARG A 281 10.26 13.22 -2.83
CA ARG A 281 11.48 13.29 -3.67
C ARG A 281 12.73 13.84 -2.96
N LYS A 282 12.58 14.59 -1.86
CA LYS A 282 13.74 15.10 -1.09
C LYS A 282 14.47 14.01 -0.32
N PHE A 283 13.83 12.86 -0.05
CA PHE A 283 14.47 11.72 0.58
C PHE A 283 15.35 10.89 -0.38
N GLY A 284 15.50 11.31 -1.63
CA GLY A 284 16.31 10.59 -2.62
C GLY A 284 15.52 9.48 -3.33
N ALA A 285 14.21 9.39 -3.09
CA ALA A 285 13.35 8.43 -3.75
C ALA A 285 13.25 8.69 -5.26
N THR A 286 13.28 7.62 -6.03
CA THR A 286 13.03 7.60 -7.48
C THR A 286 11.58 7.24 -7.77
N ASN A 287 11.07 7.73 -8.89
CA ASN A 287 9.73 7.35 -9.32
C ASN A 287 9.79 6.00 -10.03
N GLU A 288 8.97 5.07 -9.60
CA GLU A 288 8.78 3.75 -10.21
C GLU A 288 7.36 3.62 -10.74
N GLU A 289 7.24 3.11 -11.97
CA GLU A 289 5.92 2.82 -12.54
C GLU A 289 5.33 1.58 -11.85
N VAL A 290 4.03 1.65 -11.61
CA VAL A 290 3.25 0.55 -11.03
C VAL A 290 2.04 0.29 -11.90
N ILE A 291 1.89 -0.95 -12.35
CA ILE A 291 0.80 -1.33 -13.24
C ILE A 291 -0.22 -2.19 -12.49
N THR A 292 -1.47 -1.75 -12.51
CA THR A 292 -2.61 -2.58 -12.12
C THR A 292 -3.21 -3.18 -13.38
N TRP A 293 -3.24 -4.50 -13.45
CA TRP A 293 -3.78 -5.25 -14.57
C TRP A 293 -5.25 -5.58 -14.33
N CYS A 294 -6.11 -5.12 -15.21
CA CYS A 294 -7.55 -5.34 -15.14
C CYS A 294 -7.99 -6.34 -16.20
N TYR A 295 -8.80 -7.32 -15.83
CA TYR A 295 -9.35 -8.30 -16.74
C TYR A 295 -10.84 -8.52 -16.51
N SER A 296 -11.58 -8.74 -17.59
CA SER A 296 -12.97 -9.19 -17.56
C SER A 296 -13.26 -10.13 -18.72
N PRO A 297 -13.89 -11.29 -18.48
CA PRO A 297 -14.39 -12.14 -19.55
C PRO A 297 -15.63 -11.55 -20.25
N VAL A 298 -16.22 -10.49 -19.71
CA VAL A 298 -17.43 -9.85 -20.24
C VAL A 298 -17.05 -8.65 -21.12
N PRO A 299 -17.34 -8.67 -22.41
CA PRO A 299 -17.06 -7.56 -23.30
C PRO A 299 -17.70 -6.26 -22.80
N GLY A 300 -16.95 -5.17 -22.86
CA GLY A 300 -17.42 -3.84 -22.46
C GLY A 300 -17.42 -3.55 -20.96
N LEU A 301 -17.27 -4.54 -20.07
CA LEU A 301 -17.28 -4.29 -18.62
C LEU A 301 -16.13 -3.40 -18.17
N LEU A 302 -14.93 -3.55 -18.75
CA LEU A 302 -13.78 -2.68 -18.46
C LEU A 302 -14.02 -1.23 -18.91
N LEU A 303 -14.68 -1.05 -20.05
CA LEU A 303 -15.08 0.29 -20.53
C LEU A 303 -16.10 0.92 -19.59
N ALA A 304 -17.13 0.17 -19.18
CA ALA A 304 -18.15 0.62 -18.23
C ALA A 304 -17.51 1.01 -16.89
N ARG A 305 -16.58 0.20 -16.36
CA ARG A 305 -15.81 0.52 -15.15
C ARG A 305 -15.05 1.82 -15.30
N THR A 306 -14.32 1.99 -16.41
CA THR A 306 -13.54 3.19 -16.67
C THR A 306 -14.45 4.44 -16.74
N ALA A 307 -15.61 4.34 -17.41
CA ALA A 307 -16.59 5.41 -17.48
C ALA A 307 -17.13 5.76 -16.09
N LEU A 308 -17.50 4.77 -15.28
CA LEU A 308 -17.99 4.98 -13.90
C LEU A 308 -16.95 5.66 -13.00
N ILE A 309 -15.69 5.26 -13.09
CA ILE A 309 -14.60 5.90 -12.34
C ILE A 309 -14.43 7.37 -12.79
N ARG A 310 -14.44 7.64 -14.10
CA ARG A 310 -14.33 9.01 -14.63
C ARG A 310 -15.50 9.88 -14.17
N LEU A 311 -16.73 9.36 -14.19
CA LEU A 311 -17.93 10.06 -13.69
C LEU A 311 -17.83 10.34 -12.19
N HIS A 312 -17.38 9.37 -11.40
CA HIS A 312 -17.18 9.56 -9.97
C HIS A 312 -16.17 10.70 -9.67
N TRP A 313 -15.03 10.71 -10.32
CA TRP A 313 -14.02 11.78 -10.17
C TRP A 313 -14.52 13.13 -10.70
N ALA A 314 -15.28 13.15 -11.77
CA ALA A 314 -15.90 14.37 -12.29
C ALA A 314 -16.90 14.94 -11.28
N ARG A 315 -17.76 14.09 -10.69
CA ARG A 315 -18.69 14.48 -9.61
C ARG A 315 -17.96 15.04 -8.39
N LEU A 316 -16.91 14.39 -7.92
CA LEU A 316 -16.13 14.89 -6.77
C LEU A 316 -15.50 16.26 -7.07
N ARG A 317 -14.92 16.45 -8.25
CA ARG A 317 -14.37 17.74 -8.69
C ARG A 317 -15.44 18.83 -8.75
N LEU A 318 -16.63 18.52 -9.23
CA LEU A 318 -17.75 19.46 -9.29
C LEU A 318 -18.21 19.85 -7.88
N LEU A 319 -18.37 18.88 -6.98
CA LEU A 319 -18.72 19.13 -5.58
C LEU A 319 -17.71 20.00 -4.85
N HIS A 320 -16.42 19.77 -5.09
CA HIS A 320 -15.34 20.58 -4.54
C HIS A 320 -15.41 22.03 -5.06
N ARG A 321 -15.63 22.23 -6.37
CA ARG A 321 -15.80 23.57 -6.96
C ARG A 321 -17.01 24.29 -6.40
N LEU A 322 -18.14 23.60 -6.21
CA LEU A 322 -19.34 24.20 -5.63
C LEU A 322 -19.13 24.61 -4.17
N LYS A 323 -18.45 23.76 -3.36
CA LYS A 323 -18.09 24.12 -1.98
C LYS A 323 -17.16 25.33 -1.91
N SER A 324 -16.13 25.41 -2.76
CA SER A 324 -15.22 26.55 -2.81
C SER A 324 -15.93 27.84 -3.23
N TRP A 325 -16.90 27.74 -4.15
CA TRP A 325 -17.71 28.91 -4.57
C TRP A 325 -18.66 29.39 -3.48
N MET A 326 -19.28 28.48 -2.72
CA MET A 326 -20.15 28.82 -1.58
C MET A 326 -19.38 29.30 -0.34
N GLY A 327 -18.14 28.80 -0.11
CA GLY A 327 -17.30 29.19 1.02
C GLY A 327 -16.53 30.51 0.81
N GLY A 328 -16.42 31.00 -0.44
CA GLY A 328 -15.78 32.27 -0.78
C GLY A 328 -16.67 33.51 -0.66
N LYS A 329 -17.87 33.38 -0.07
CA LYS A 329 -18.81 34.49 0.18
C LYS A 329 -18.93 34.82 1.69
N LYS A 330 -17.85 34.62 2.47
CA LYS A 330 -17.77 35.12 3.84
C LYS A 330 -16.56 36.00 3.98
#